data_d056a12e978fc3af3f68dd5b1c07ec40
#
_entry.id   d056a12e978fc3af3f68dd5b1c07ec40
#
_cell.length_a   1.000
_cell.length_b   1.000
_cell.length_c   1.000
_cell.angle_alpha   90.00
_cell.angle_beta   90.00
_cell.angle_gamma   90.00
#
_symmetry.space_group_name_H-M   'P 1'
#
loop_
_entity.id
_entity.type
_entity.pdbx_description
1 polymer ?
#
loop_
_entity_poly.entity_id
_entity_poly.type
_entity_poly.pdbx_seq_one_letter_code
_entity_poly.pdbx_strand_id
1 'polypeptide(L)'
;MAGIWIRLVRKNRIQKDIIVDCGWDEWIRALHLGVEKLDTARPLLLEKHERDWAEFGQTRFLKEHFMEDVAFDRMEVEWIDPEAGKKTNEKYL
;
A
#
# COMPACT_ATOMS: atom_id res chain seq x y z
N MET A 1 14.17 5.85 -7.02
CA MET A 1 13.59 6.41 -5.80
C MET A 1 12.67 5.41 -5.15
N ALA A 2 12.73 5.33 -3.85
CA ALA A 2 11.87 4.42 -3.11
C ALA A 2 10.53 5.05 -2.79
N GLY A 3 9.54 4.24 -2.50
CA GLY A 3 8.22 4.72 -2.17
C GLY A 3 7.25 3.60 -1.90
N ILE A 4 5.97 3.96 -1.83
CA ILE A 4 4.90 2.98 -1.69
C ILE A 4 3.95 3.10 -2.88
N TRP A 5 3.41 1.95 -3.26
CA TRP A 5 2.41 1.87 -4.32
C TRP A 5 1.09 1.49 -3.66
N ILE A 6 0.10 2.37 -3.76
CA ILE A 6 -1.22 2.17 -3.19
C ILE A 6 -2.19 1.84 -4.32
N ARG A 7 -2.88 0.71 -4.22
CA ARG A 7 -3.82 0.25 -5.24
C ARG A 7 -5.21 0.06 -4.63
N LEU A 8 -6.21 0.61 -5.27
CA LEU A 8 -7.61 0.34 -4.92
C LEU A 8 -8.11 -0.73 -5.88
N VAL A 9 -8.45 -1.91 -5.35
CA VAL A 9 -8.78 -3.08 -6.16
C VAL A 9 -10.23 -3.45 -5.98
N ARG A 10 -10.94 -3.64 -7.09
CA ARG A 10 -12.32 -4.11 -7.11
C ARG A 10 -12.46 -5.18 -8.17
N LYS A 11 -13.05 -6.33 -7.79
CA LYS A 11 -13.23 -7.47 -8.69
C LYS A 11 -11.91 -7.88 -9.36
N ASN A 12 -10.84 -7.88 -8.57
CA ASN A 12 -9.49 -8.25 -9.00
C ASN A 12 -8.88 -7.32 -10.06
N ARG A 13 -9.42 -6.10 -10.17
CA ARG A 13 -8.88 -5.09 -11.09
C ARG A 13 -8.49 -3.84 -10.33
N ILE A 14 -7.38 -3.25 -10.70
CA ILE A 14 -6.94 -1.98 -10.13
C ILE A 14 -7.83 -0.88 -10.71
N GLN A 15 -8.55 -0.17 -9.84
CA GLN A 15 -9.41 0.94 -10.25
C GLN A 15 -8.68 2.26 -10.21
N LYS A 16 -7.89 2.46 -9.16
CA LYS A 16 -7.07 3.65 -8.98
C LYS A 16 -5.80 3.23 -8.30
N ASP A 17 -4.73 3.93 -8.56
CA ASP A 17 -3.47 3.70 -7.86
C ASP A 17 -2.65 4.98 -7.83
N ILE A 18 -1.67 4.99 -6.93
CA ILE A 18 -0.74 6.10 -6.81
C ILE A 18 0.55 5.59 -6.21
N ILE A 19 1.65 6.19 -6.64
CA ILE A 19 2.96 5.95 -6.03
C ILE A 19 3.36 7.20 -5.29
N VAL A 20 3.73 7.05 -4.02
CA VAL A 20 4.17 8.16 -3.18
C VAL A 20 5.61 7.90 -2.76
N ASP A 21 6.50 8.84 -3.10
CA ASP A 21 7.90 8.73 -2.73
C ASP A 21 8.05 8.86 -1.21
N CYS A 22 8.79 7.95 -0.60
CA CYS A 22 9.04 8.01 0.83
C CYS A 22 10.13 7.02 1.23
N GLY A 23 10.66 7.17 2.45
CA GLY A 23 11.54 6.18 3.04
C GLY A 23 10.74 5.06 3.67
N TRP A 24 11.43 3.97 4.00
CA TRP A 24 10.80 2.78 4.60
C TRP A 24 10.00 3.12 5.87
N ASP A 25 10.58 3.95 6.75
CA ASP A 25 9.94 4.28 8.02
C ASP A 25 8.83 5.32 7.91
N GLU A 26 8.63 5.86 6.70
CA GLU A 26 7.66 6.92 6.47
C GLU A 26 6.40 6.43 5.75
N TRP A 27 6.24 5.10 5.64
CA TRP A 27 5.16 4.57 4.82
C TRP A 27 3.75 4.94 5.31
N ILE A 28 3.57 5.07 6.62
CA ILE A 28 2.25 5.43 7.17
C ILE A 28 1.89 6.86 6.78
N ARG A 29 2.86 7.77 6.87
CA ARG A 29 2.66 9.15 6.46
C ARG A 29 2.39 9.23 4.96
N ALA A 30 3.15 8.48 4.17
CA ALA A 30 2.97 8.41 2.73
C ALA A 30 1.62 7.80 2.37
N LEU A 31 1.18 6.81 3.13
CA LEU A 31 -0.15 6.20 2.95
C LEU A 31 -1.25 7.25 3.13
N HIS A 32 -1.18 8.04 4.20
CA HIS A 32 -2.18 9.08 4.45
C HIS A 32 -2.20 10.12 3.33
N LEU A 33 -1.03 10.51 2.85
CA LEU A 33 -0.93 11.45 1.74
C LEU A 33 -1.54 10.86 0.45
N GLY A 34 -1.22 9.63 0.15
CA GLY A 34 -1.73 8.95 -1.04
C GLY A 34 -3.23 8.77 -0.99
N VAL A 35 -3.78 8.40 0.16
CA VAL A 35 -5.21 8.23 0.37
C VAL A 35 -5.94 9.55 0.11
N GLU A 36 -5.36 10.65 0.57
CA GLU A 36 -5.92 11.97 0.35
C GLU A 36 -5.93 12.31 -1.14
N LYS A 37 -4.84 12.01 -1.85
CA LYS A 37 -4.76 12.26 -3.28
C LYS A 37 -5.68 11.35 -4.08
N LEU A 38 -5.95 10.15 -3.61
CA LEU A 38 -6.90 9.23 -4.23
C LEU A 38 -8.35 9.59 -3.89
N ASP A 39 -8.55 10.57 -3.00
CA ASP A 39 -9.86 11.02 -2.55
C ASP A 39 -10.68 9.85 -1.99
N THR A 40 -10.09 9.10 -1.08
CA THR A 40 -10.75 7.98 -0.45
C THR A 40 -10.55 8.00 1.06
N ALA A 41 -11.26 7.12 1.75
CA ALA A 41 -11.20 7.04 3.21
C ALA A 41 -9.86 6.48 3.69
N ARG A 42 -9.43 6.91 4.88
CA ARG A 42 -8.25 6.37 5.52
C ARG A 42 -8.57 5.02 6.13
N PRO A 43 -7.71 4.01 5.94
CA PRO A 43 -7.91 2.74 6.60
C PRO A 43 -7.52 2.81 8.07
N LEU A 44 -8.09 1.89 8.86
CA LEU A 44 -7.66 1.69 10.23
C LEU A 44 -6.35 0.91 10.21
N LEU A 45 -5.33 1.48 10.82
CA LEU A 45 -4.03 0.82 10.88
C LEU A 45 -3.97 -0.05 12.13
N LEU A 46 -3.99 -1.35 11.92
CA LEU A 46 -3.94 -2.33 12.99
C LEU A 46 -2.54 -2.92 13.11
N GLU A 47 -2.28 -3.57 14.24
CA GLU A 47 -0.98 -4.19 14.49
C GLU A 47 -0.61 -5.19 13.39
N LYS A 48 -1.59 -5.93 12.86
CA LYS A 48 -1.32 -6.88 11.80
C LYS A 48 -0.79 -6.21 10.53
N HIS A 49 -1.23 -4.99 10.24
CA HIS A 49 -0.77 -4.25 9.06
C HIS A 49 0.69 -3.84 9.22
N GLU A 50 1.07 -3.41 10.43
CA GLU A 50 2.46 -3.04 10.70
C GLU A 50 3.36 -4.27 10.66
N ARG A 51 2.87 -5.40 11.14
CA ARG A 51 3.60 -6.66 11.10
C ARG A 51 3.81 -7.13 9.66
N ASP A 52 2.75 -7.09 8.85
CA ASP A 52 2.83 -7.44 7.44
C ASP A 52 3.86 -6.58 6.72
N TRP A 53 3.83 -5.28 7.03
CA TRP A 53 4.78 -4.36 6.42
C TRP A 53 6.21 -4.71 6.78
N ALA A 54 6.46 -4.95 8.06
CA ALA A 54 7.80 -5.27 8.55
C ALA A 54 8.34 -6.58 7.94
N GLU A 55 7.47 -7.56 7.75
CA GLU A 55 7.89 -8.87 7.24
C GLU A 55 7.93 -8.95 5.72
N PHE A 56 6.97 -8.35 5.05
CA PHE A 56 6.77 -8.57 3.62
C PHE A 56 6.91 -7.33 2.75
N GLY A 57 7.00 -6.14 3.35
CA GLY A 57 7.00 -4.90 2.60
C GLY A 57 5.69 -4.64 1.88
N GLN A 58 4.60 -5.23 2.36
CA GLN A 58 3.28 -5.03 1.79
C GLN A 58 2.22 -5.38 2.81
N THR A 59 1.05 -4.78 2.66
CA THR A 59 -0.11 -5.11 3.47
C THR A 59 -1.38 -4.76 2.68
N ARG A 60 -2.52 -5.19 3.19
CA ARG A 60 -3.80 -4.87 2.55
C ARG A 60 -4.83 -4.50 3.60
N PHE A 61 -5.72 -3.60 3.22
CA PHE A 61 -6.83 -3.18 4.06
C PHE A 61 -8.11 -3.61 3.37
N LEU A 62 -8.89 -4.45 4.06
CA LEU A 62 -10.17 -4.94 3.56
C LEU A 62 -11.27 -3.95 3.91
N LYS A 63 -12.48 -4.15 3.38
CA LYS A 63 -13.60 -3.26 3.65
C LYS A 63 -13.84 -3.06 5.14
N GLU A 64 -13.68 -4.11 5.93
CA GLU A 64 -13.86 -4.07 7.39
C GLU A 64 -12.86 -3.17 8.09
N HIS A 65 -11.77 -2.81 7.43
CA HIS A 65 -10.75 -1.94 8.00
C HIS A 65 -11.00 -0.46 7.72
N PHE A 66 -12.17 -0.13 7.19
CA PHE A 66 -12.57 1.25 6.94
C PHE A 66 -13.81 1.56 7.74
N MET A 67 -13.86 2.77 8.35
CA MET A 67 -15.03 3.19 9.10
C MET A 67 -16.15 3.69 8.19
N GLU A 68 -15.82 3.99 6.94
CA GLU A 68 -16.77 4.44 5.94
C GLU A 68 -16.95 3.37 4.88
N ASP A 69 -18.08 3.40 4.19
CA ASP A 69 -18.28 2.53 3.04
C ASP A 69 -17.34 2.95 1.93
N VAL A 70 -16.64 1.98 1.35
CA VAL A 70 -15.73 2.23 0.24
C VAL A 70 -16.18 1.44 -0.99
N ALA A 71 -15.86 1.98 -2.16
CA ALA A 71 -16.30 1.42 -3.43
C ALA A 71 -15.40 0.29 -3.95
N PHE A 72 -14.33 -0.02 -3.25
CA PHE A 72 -13.38 -1.06 -3.66
C PHE A 72 -13.42 -2.21 -2.67
N ASP A 73 -12.86 -3.36 -3.07
CA ASP A 73 -12.84 -4.56 -2.23
C ASP A 73 -11.68 -4.53 -1.23
N ARG A 74 -10.55 -3.98 -1.65
CA ARG A 74 -9.37 -3.88 -0.79
C ARG A 74 -8.46 -2.78 -1.27
N MET A 75 -7.64 -2.28 -0.35
CA MET A 75 -6.56 -1.35 -0.65
C MET A 75 -5.26 -2.09 -0.41
N GLU A 76 -4.44 -2.23 -1.44
CA GLU A 76 -3.13 -2.88 -1.34
C GLU A 76 -2.06 -1.81 -1.27
N VAL A 77 -1.09 -2.00 -0.38
CA VAL A 77 0.03 -1.08 -0.23
C VAL A 77 1.31 -1.90 -0.29
N GLU A 78 2.21 -1.51 -1.17
CA GLU A 78 3.43 -2.25 -1.40
C GLU A 78 4.64 -1.32 -1.43
N TRP A 79 5.72 -1.76 -0.78
CA TRP A 79 6.99 -1.05 -0.83
C TRP A 79 7.63 -1.22 -2.20
N ILE A 80 8.05 -0.12 -2.79
CA ILE A 80 8.75 -0.12 -4.07
C ILE A 80 10.12 0.48 -3.86
N ASP A 81 11.14 -0.30 -4.16
CA ASP A 81 12.52 0.16 -4.15
C ASP A 81 13.16 -0.39 -5.41
N PRO A 82 13.44 0.46 -6.41
CA PRO A 82 13.99 0.00 -7.68
C PRO A 82 15.25 -0.82 -7.54
N GLU A 83 16.12 -0.48 -6.60
CA GLU A 83 17.36 -1.23 -6.39
C GLU A 83 17.09 -2.56 -5.71
N ALA A 84 16.27 -2.56 -4.65
CA ALA A 84 15.90 -3.79 -3.97
C ALA A 84 15.09 -4.69 -4.89
N GLY A 85 14.21 -4.08 -5.71
CA GLY A 85 13.44 -4.82 -6.69
C GLY A 85 14.31 -5.52 -7.71
N LYS A 86 15.35 -4.86 -8.18
CA LYS A 86 16.31 -5.46 -9.11
C LYS A 86 17.03 -6.64 -8.47
N LYS A 87 17.47 -6.50 -7.23
CA LYS A 87 18.12 -7.59 -6.50
C LYS A 87 17.17 -8.76 -6.31
N THR A 88 15.92 -8.49 -6.00
CA THR A 88 14.91 -9.51 -5.82
C THR A 88 14.69 -10.28 -7.12
N ASN A 89 14.60 -9.57 -8.24
CA ASN A 89 14.44 -10.19 -9.54
C ASN A 89 15.62 -11.08 -9.89
N GLU A 90 16.81 -10.65 -9.58
CA GLU A 90 18.01 -11.43 -9.81
C GLU A 90 17.99 -12.74 -9.01
N LYS A 91 17.45 -12.71 -7.80
CA LYS A 91 17.35 -13.90 -6.96
C LYS A 91 16.42 -14.95 -7.55
N TYR A 92 15.37 -14.50 -8.21
CA TYR A 92 14.38 -15.42 -8.77
C TYR A 92 14.72 -15.87 -10.18
N LEU A 93 15.65 -15.21 -10.80
CA LEU A 93 16.15 -15.61 -12.12
C LEU A 93 17.28 -16.60 -12.01
#